data_7618dfa6d4c0f97c84409eafb7b58aec
#
_entry.id   7618dfa6d4c0f97c84409eafb7b58aec
#
_cell.length_a   1.000
_cell.length_b   1.000
_cell.length_c   1.000
_cell.angle_alpha   90.00
_cell.angle_beta   90.00
_cell.angle_gamma   90.00
#
_symmetry.space_group_name_H-M   'P 1'
#
loop_
_entity.id
_entity.type
_entity.pdbx_description
1 polymer ?
#
loop_
_entity_poly.entity_id
_entity_poly.type
_entity_poly.pdbx_seq_one_letter_code
_entity_poly.pdbx_strand_id
1 'polypeptide(L)'
;EFHALEVEKLWSRVWQLACLDDEIPNVGDYHVYEVADMSFLVVRTEDGIKAFRNSCLHRGRLLRESNGKGARNLRCAFHGWAWNLDGSMKEIPCEWDFPSVRKEDYALPEALVDTWQGFVFINPDRDAAPLADFLGNLGDHFAKCTFDRRYKAAHVEKIMRVNWKACQEAFMESYHVVATHPTLMEDLGDANSRYDTYENFSRAISPHAVESPHLANMAHYERLEDGKQFARYRHPMNGHIYERVKLGLVRVIDLDGHESHFDDEATWIDGPIVQADPHLCKWIGGPTPSGFLDVPLTLPDPPDGVDTPAEIRAWIAAQRRDTARDTVGKNIDPDDFSDAEVLDAMYYSVFPNWSPWGVFNTLFYRWRPYGNDPDMCIFEVMTFPVAPDPDNKPAPAEVRRLGPDDDWTIATELGAAAKIFQQDSINLPHVQTGLMAQEQQEVVFANYNETKIRDFWENMFRWLEIGETNVSITPRDR
;
A
#
# COMPACT_ATOMS: atom_id res chain seq x y z
N GLU A 1 14.55 0.02 21.22
CA GLU A 1 13.99 -1.08 22.07
C GLU A 1 12.74 -1.68 21.42
N PHE A 2 11.70 -0.89 21.10
CA PHE A 2 10.46 -1.40 20.52
C PHE A 2 10.69 -2.13 19.17
N HIS A 3 11.48 -1.56 18.27
CA HIS A 3 11.85 -2.21 17.02
C HIS A 3 12.56 -3.57 17.22
N ALA A 4 13.45 -3.68 18.20
CA ALA A 4 14.08 -4.96 18.51
C ALA A 4 13.05 -6.01 18.99
N LEU A 5 12.05 -5.58 19.74
CA LEU A 5 10.95 -6.43 20.18
C LEU A 5 10.07 -6.87 18.99
N GLU A 6 9.82 -5.97 18.01
CA GLU A 6 9.15 -6.33 16.76
C GLU A 6 9.91 -7.43 16.00
N VAL A 7 11.23 -7.30 15.89
CA VAL A 7 12.05 -8.32 15.22
C VAL A 7 11.95 -9.66 15.95
N GLU A 8 12.07 -9.64 17.28
CA GLU A 8 12.07 -10.84 18.11
C GLU A 8 10.68 -11.52 18.16
N LYS A 9 9.60 -10.76 18.34
CA LYS A 9 8.28 -11.31 18.66
C LYS A 9 7.25 -11.22 17.53
N LEU A 10 7.43 -10.31 16.58
CA LEU A 10 6.51 -10.15 15.47
C LEU A 10 7.09 -10.75 14.19
N TRP A 11 8.14 -10.13 13.63
CA TRP A 11 8.67 -10.51 12.32
C TRP A 11 9.25 -11.93 12.26
N SER A 12 9.72 -12.45 13.38
CA SER A 12 10.20 -13.84 13.48
C SER A 12 9.09 -14.88 13.61
N ARG A 13 7.82 -14.49 13.79
CA ARG A 13 6.74 -15.42 14.19
C ARG A 13 5.45 -15.27 13.39
N VAL A 14 5.26 -14.18 12.64
CA VAL A 14 4.02 -13.88 11.92
C VAL A 14 4.09 -14.33 10.46
N TRP A 15 2.96 -14.70 9.88
CA TRP A 15 2.85 -14.90 8.44
C TRP A 15 3.06 -13.58 7.69
N GLN A 16 3.91 -13.61 6.67
CA GLN A 16 4.30 -12.44 5.88
C GLN A 16 4.19 -12.76 4.40
N LEU A 17 3.60 -11.85 3.65
CA LEU A 17 3.60 -11.92 2.19
C LEU A 17 5.02 -11.72 1.68
N ALA A 18 5.61 -12.72 1.05
CA ALA A 18 6.96 -12.66 0.50
C ALA A 18 6.96 -12.23 -0.97
N CYS A 19 6.24 -12.95 -1.83
CA CYS A 19 6.21 -12.70 -3.27
C CYS A 19 4.92 -13.26 -3.89
N LEU A 20 4.83 -13.18 -5.22
CA LEU A 20 3.80 -13.86 -6.00
C LEU A 20 4.32 -15.19 -6.55
N ASP A 21 3.42 -16.14 -6.71
CA ASP A 21 3.65 -17.41 -7.39
C ASP A 21 4.13 -17.21 -8.84
N ASP A 22 3.52 -16.25 -9.53
CA ASP A 22 3.86 -15.84 -10.90
C ASP A 22 5.27 -15.20 -11.03
N GLU A 23 5.91 -14.77 -9.94
CA GLU A 23 7.28 -14.24 -9.94
C GLU A 23 8.34 -15.34 -9.96
N ILE A 24 7.97 -16.55 -9.50
CA ILE A 24 8.83 -17.73 -9.44
C ILE A 24 8.15 -18.94 -10.12
N PRO A 25 7.76 -18.85 -11.41
CA PRO A 25 6.91 -19.86 -12.05
C PRO A 25 7.62 -21.19 -12.32
N ASN A 26 8.96 -21.21 -12.47
CA ASN A 26 9.70 -22.39 -12.92
C ASN A 26 10.64 -22.92 -11.83
N VAL A 27 10.89 -24.22 -11.85
CA VAL A 27 11.86 -24.85 -10.96
C VAL A 27 13.22 -24.16 -11.07
N GLY A 28 13.76 -23.75 -9.92
CA GLY A 28 14.99 -22.98 -9.81
C GLY A 28 14.82 -21.45 -9.83
N ASP A 29 13.62 -20.95 -10.07
CA ASP A 29 13.32 -19.53 -9.85
C ASP A 29 13.28 -19.25 -8.34
N TYR A 30 13.74 -18.08 -7.94
CA TYR A 30 13.78 -17.72 -6.53
C TYR A 30 13.59 -16.22 -6.31
N HIS A 31 12.98 -15.90 -5.16
CA HIS A 31 12.77 -14.55 -4.67
C HIS A 31 13.52 -14.34 -3.36
N VAL A 32 14.19 -13.19 -3.22
CA VAL A 32 14.83 -12.76 -1.97
C VAL A 32 13.85 -11.87 -1.23
N TYR A 33 13.40 -12.32 -0.07
CA TYR A 33 12.53 -11.56 0.80
C TYR A 33 13.29 -11.06 2.03
N GLU A 34 13.22 -9.76 2.29
CA GLU A 34 13.91 -9.11 3.40
C GLU A 34 12.93 -8.36 4.28
N VAL A 35 13.08 -8.51 5.60
CA VAL A 35 12.33 -7.79 6.62
C VAL A 35 13.23 -7.56 7.82
N ALA A 36 13.35 -6.31 8.28
CA ALA A 36 14.31 -5.90 9.30
C ALA A 36 15.74 -6.42 8.95
N ASP A 37 16.37 -7.20 9.83
CA ASP A 37 17.68 -7.83 9.59
C ASP A 37 17.59 -9.28 9.07
N MET A 38 16.41 -9.76 8.78
CA MET A 38 16.21 -11.12 8.28
C MET A 38 16.14 -11.14 6.76
N SER A 39 16.75 -12.17 6.17
CA SER A 39 16.69 -12.43 4.73
C SER A 39 16.31 -13.89 4.48
N PHE A 40 15.41 -14.12 3.53
CA PHE A 40 14.91 -15.43 3.15
C PHE A 40 15.03 -15.63 1.64
N LEU A 41 15.27 -16.88 1.24
CA LEU A 41 15.15 -17.34 -0.14
C LEU A 41 13.86 -18.14 -0.29
N VAL A 42 12.95 -17.64 -1.09
CA VAL A 42 11.74 -18.36 -1.51
C VAL A 42 12.03 -18.97 -2.87
N VAL A 43 12.02 -20.30 -2.96
CA VAL A 43 12.54 -21.05 -4.11
C VAL A 43 11.46 -21.97 -4.67
N ARG A 44 11.25 -21.96 -5.97
CA ARG A 44 10.44 -22.97 -6.67
C ARG A 44 11.27 -24.27 -6.79
N THR A 45 10.78 -25.33 -6.22
CA THR A 45 11.34 -26.69 -6.33
C THR A 45 10.43 -27.59 -7.17
N GLU A 46 10.85 -28.83 -7.39
CA GLU A 46 10.03 -29.83 -8.08
C GLU A 46 8.78 -30.20 -7.25
N ASP A 47 8.88 -30.15 -5.93
CA ASP A 47 7.83 -30.52 -4.98
C ASP A 47 6.97 -29.32 -4.50
N GLY A 48 7.16 -28.13 -5.09
CA GLY A 48 6.45 -26.91 -4.68
C GLY A 48 7.36 -25.74 -4.32
N ILE A 49 6.89 -24.82 -3.50
CA ILE A 49 7.67 -23.68 -3.03
C ILE A 49 8.26 -23.99 -1.65
N LYS A 50 9.52 -23.62 -1.44
CA LYS A 50 10.20 -23.69 -0.15
C LYS A 50 10.82 -22.34 0.19
N ALA A 51 10.99 -22.07 1.48
CA ALA A 51 11.70 -20.88 1.95
C ALA A 51 12.80 -21.27 2.94
N PHE A 52 13.94 -20.62 2.81
CA PHE A 52 15.12 -20.86 3.65
C PHE A 52 15.70 -19.55 4.15
N ARG A 53 16.40 -19.58 5.29
CA ARG A 53 17.26 -18.47 5.69
C ARG A 53 18.32 -18.25 4.59
N ASN A 54 18.44 -17.03 4.11
CA ASN A 54 19.39 -16.64 3.04
C ASN A 54 20.81 -16.46 3.59
N SER A 55 21.35 -17.48 4.25
CA SER A 55 22.66 -17.42 4.89
C SER A 55 23.41 -18.72 4.71
N CYS A 56 24.68 -18.64 4.28
CA CYS A 56 25.58 -19.75 4.18
C CYS A 56 25.99 -20.27 5.57
N LEU A 57 25.79 -21.56 5.83
CA LEU A 57 26.09 -22.19 7.12
C LEU A 57 27.60 -22.31 7.41
N HIS A 58 28.48 -21.96 6.46
CA HIS A 58 29.93 -21.93 6.70
C HIS A 58 30.33 -20.66 7.47
N ARG A 59 30.12 -19.46 6.91
CA ARG A 59 30.56 -18.18 7.47
C ARG A 59 29.57 -17.04 7.25
N GLY A 60 28.25 -17.33 7.15
CA GLY A 60 27.17 -16.37 7.20
C GLY A 60 26.97 -15.50 5.95
N ARG A 61 27.72 -15.70 4.84
CA ARG A 61 27.50 -14.90 3.64
C ARG A 61 26.08 -15.15 3.09
N LEU A 62 25.38 -14.09 2.65
CA LEU A 62 24.12 -14.23 1.89
C LEU A 62 24.34 -15.17 0.70
N LEU A 63 23.44 -16.11 0.49
CA LEU A 63 23.47 -17.01 -0.66
C LEU A 63 23.07 -16.30 -1.94
N ARG A 64 22.12 -15.35 -1.84
CA ARG A 64 21.64 -14.50 -2.94
C ARG A 64 21.43 -13.08 -2.46
N GLU A 65 21.74 -12.13 -3.32
CA GLU A 65 21.61 -10.68 -3.07
C GLU A 65 20.42 -10.07 -3.83
N SER A 66 19.84 -10.84 -4.75
CA SER A 66 18.70 -10.43 -5.58
C SER A 66 17.91 -11.64 -6.06
N ASN A 67 16.70 -11.41 -6.58
CA ASN A 67 15.89 -12.40 -7.24
C ASN A 67 16.63 -13.01 -8.44
N GLY A 68 16.28 -14.26 -8.80
CA GLY A 68 16.88 -14.91 -9.96
C GLY A 68 16.06 -16.08 -10.47
N LYS A 69 16.46 -16.59 -11.63
CA LYS A 69 15.75 -17.63 -12.36
C LYS A 69 16.66 -18.80 -12.74
N GLY A 70 16.08 -19.99 -12.78
CA GLY A 70 16.70 -21.20 -13.31
C GLY A 70 17.92 -21.69 -12.55
N ALA A 71 18.02 -21.44 -11.25
CA ALA A 71 19.12 -21.95 -10.41
C ALA A 71 19.05 -23.48 -10.36
N ARG A 72 20.20 -24.14 -10.49
CA ARG A 72 20.31 -25.60 -10.37
C ARG A 72 20.67 -26.04 -8.94
N ASN A 73 21.10 -25.11 -8.14
CA ASN A 73 21.46 -25.27 -6.73
C ASN A 73 21.65 -23.89 -6.09
N LEU A 74 21.73 -23.87 -4.76
CA LEU A 74 21.99 -22.68 -3.96
C LEU A 74 23.46 -22.68 -3.54
N ARG A 75 24.37 -22.19 -4.39
CA ARG A 75 25.82 -22.15 -4.15
C ARG A 75 26.24 -20.82 -3.54
N CYS A 76 26.98 -20.89 -2.43
CA CYS A 76 27.60 -19.72 -1.82
C CYS A 76 28.79 -19.24 -2.68
N ALA A 77 28.80 -17.95 -3.01
CA ALA A 77 29.85 -17.36 -3.83
C ALA A 77 31.18 -17.15 -3.09
N PHE A 78 31.23 -17.39 -1.77
CA PHE A 78 32.45 -17.20 -0.98
C PHE A 78 33.41 -18.42 -1.05
N HIS A 79 32.92 -19.60 -0.61
CA HIS A 79 33.78 -20.81 -0.57
C HIS A 79 33.17 -22.01 -1.33
N GLY A 80 32.05 -21.78 -2.05
CA GLY A 80 31.46 -22.77 -2.90
C GLY A 80 30.60 -23.84 -2.22
N TRP A 81 30.32 -23.72 -0.91
CA TRP A 81 29.33 -24.59 -0.28
C TRP A 81 28.00 -24.48 -1.03
N ALA A 82 27.38 -25.62 -1.31
CA ALA A 82 26.20 -25.66 -2.15
C ALA A 82 25.11 -26.56 -1.58
N TRP A 83 23.88 -26.13 -1.74
CA TRP A 83 22.68 -26.86 -1.37
C TRP A 83 21.84 -27.17 -2.62
N ASN A 84 21.12 -28.25 -2.58
CA ASN A 84 20.07 -28.52 -3.55
C ASN A 84 18.94 -27.49 -3.39
N LEU A 85 18.00 -27.44 -4.34
CA LEU A 85 16.86 -26.49 -4.28
C LEU A 85 15.91 -26.78 -3.11
N ASP A 86 15.92 -28.03 -2.61
CA ASP A 86 15.16 -28.46 -1.43
C ASP A 86 15.82 -28.09 -0.10
N GLY A 87 16.98 -27.41 -0.13
CA GLY A 87 17.74 -27.01 1.06
C GLY A 87 18.69 -28.05 1.61
N SER A 88 18.71 -29.29 1.10
CA SER A 88 19.64 -30.33 1.53
C SER A 88 21.07 -30.00 1.07
N MET A 89 22.09 -30.34 1.92
CA MET A 89 23.50 -30.08 1.59
C MET A 89 23.92 -30.94 0.41
N LYS A 90 24.43 -30.28 -0.63
CA LYS A 90 24.90 -30.90 -1.86
C LYS A 90 26.41 -31.12 -1.89
N GLU A 91 27.19 -30.08 -1.62
CA GLU A 91 28.64 -30.09 -1.83
C GLU A 91 29.35 -29.18 -0.83
N ILE A 92 30.43 -29.69 -0.28
CA ILE A 92 31.37 -28.93 0.54
C ILE A 92 32.74 -29.09 -0.13
N PRO A 93 33.33 -28.04 -0.73
CA PRO A 93 34.69 -28.11 -1.27
C PRO A 93 35.67 -28.46 -0.18
N CYS A 94 36.63 -29.36 -0.48
CA CYS A 94 37.59 -29.89 0.49
C CYS A 94 36.92 -30.48 1.74
N GLU A 95 35.86 -31.24 1.59
CA GLU A 95 35.07 -31.84 2.66
C GLU A 95 35.92 -32.61 3.69
N TRP A 96 37.02 -33.21 3.24
CA TRP A 96 38.00 -33.89 4.09
C TRP A 96 38.63 -33.04 5.19
N ASP A 97 38.63 -31.71 5.01
CA ASP A 97 39.17 -30.73 5.98
C ASP A 97 38.09 -30.25 7.00
N PHE A 98 36.89 -30.77 6.90
CA PHE A 98 35.77 -30.50 7.81
C PHE A 98 35.30 -31.76 8.55
N PRO A 99 36.15 -32.42 9.38
CA PRO A 99 35.87 -33.73 9.96
C PRO A 99 34.69 -33.75 10.94
N SER A 100 34.26 -32.58 11.44
CA SER A 100 33.10 -32.41 12.33
C SER A 100 31.78 -32.13 11.60
N VAL A 101 31.82 -31.92 10.29
CA VAL A 101 30.64 -31.55 9.50
C VAL A 101 30.08 -32.82 8.82
N ARG A 102 28.84 -33.14 9.14
CA ARG A 102 28.06 -34.17 8.43
C ARG A 102 27.02 -33.48 7.58
N LYS A 103 26.93 -33.80 6.30
CA LYS A 103 25.99 -33.14 5.34
C LYS A 103 24.56 -33.17 5.80
N GLU A 104 24.17 -34.24 6.48
CA GLU A 104 22.80 -34.43 6.97
C GLU A 104 22.41 -33.37 8.01
N ASP A 105 23.37 -32.82 8.73
CA ASP A 105 23.15 -31.84 9.81
C ASP A 105 23.21 -30.38 9.28
N TYR A 106 23.55 -30.18 8.00
CA TYR A 106 23.80 -28.86 7.41
C TYR A 106 22.78 -28.51 6.29
N ALA A 107 21.56 -28.98 6.40
CA ALA A 107 20.46 -28.46 5.59
C ALA A 107 20.19 -26.99 5.93
N LEU A 108 19.77 -26.19 4.94
CA LEU A 108 19.39 -24.79 5.18
C LEU A 108 18.20 -24.72 6.15
N PRO A 109 18.23 -23.82 7.14
CA PRO A 109 17.09 -23.60 8.03
C PRO A 109 15.87 -23.14 7.23
N GLU A 110 14.78 -23.92 7.34
CA GLU A 110 13.53 -23.65 6.63
C GLU A 110 12.66 -22.65 7.40
N ALA A 111 11.89 -21.85 6.67
CA ALA A 111 10.69 -21.18 7.13
C ALA A 111 9.45 -21.92 6.57
N LEU A 112 8.30 -21.82 7.24
CA LEU A 112 7.05 -22.31 6.68
C LEU A 112 6.71 -21.51 5.42
N VAL A 113 6.09 -22.19 4.47
CA VAL A 113 5.57 -21.56 3.23
C VAL A 113 4.15 -22.06 3.02
N ASP A 114 3.26 -21.17 2.69
CA ASP A 114 1.94 -21.49 2.19
C ASP A 114 1.50 -20.46 1.15
N THR A 115 0.48 -20.78 0.36
CA THR A 115 -0.01 -19.92 -0.70
C THR A 115 -1.50 -19.63 -0.55
N TRP A 116 -1.88 -18.40 -0.86
CA TRP A 116 -3.26 -17.99 -0.91
C TRP A 116 -3.52 -17.16 -2.16
N GLN A 117 -4.36 -17.63 -3.06
CA GLN A 117 -4.78 -16.95 -4.30
C GLN A 117 -3.60 -16.37 -5.13
N GLY A 118 -2.50 -17.12 -5.24
CA GLY A 118 -1.30 -16.71 -6.00
C GLY A 118 -0.29 -15.89 -5.19
N PHE A 119 -0.60 -15.52 -3.95
CA PHE A 119 0.35 -14.93 -3.02
C PHE A 119 1.10 -16.00 -2.24
N VAL A 120 2.42 -15.85 -2.13
CA VAL A 120 3.30 -16.74 -1.39
C VAL A 120 3.64 -16.11 -0.05
N PHE A 121 3.22 -16.77 1.02
CA PHE A 121 3.50 -16.35 2.39
C PHE A 121 4.59 -17.20 3.01
N ILE A 122 5.37 -16.60 3.88
CA ILE A 122 6.34 -17.31 4.73
C ILE A 122 6.08 -17.02 6.20
N ASN A 123 6.43 -17.97 7.05
CA ASN A 123 6.49 -17.76 8.49
C ASN A 123 7.81 -18.33 9.02
N PRO A 124 8.66 -17.50 9.66
CA PRO A 124 9.91 -17.97 10.23
C PRO A 124 9.74 -18.93 11.41
N ASP A 125 8.62 -18.86 12.11
CA ASP A 125 8.25 -19.80 13.18
C ASP A 125 7.69 -21.10 12.58
N ARG A 126 8.41 -22.20 12.78
CA ARG A 126 8.03 -23.51 12.25
C ARG A 126 6.87 -24.14 13.00
N ASP A 127 6.53 -23.64 14.15
CA ASP A 127 5.42 -24.11 14.99
C ASP A 127 4.15 -23.24 14.83
N ALA A 128 4.17 -22.28 13.88
CA ALA A 128 3.04 -21.42 13.62
C ALA A 128 1.80 -22.18 13.13
N ALA A 129 0.61 -21.67 13.48
CA ALA A 129 -0.65 -22.17 12.94
C ALA A 129 -0.69 -22.03 11.40
N PRO A 130 -1.50 -22.85 10.69
CA PRO A 130 -1.65 -22.77 9.25
C PRO A 130 -2.03 -21.36 8.77
N LEU A 131 -1.57 -20.98 7.56
CA LEU A 131 -1.93 -19.70 6.94
C LEU A 131 -3.45 -19.50 6.83
N ALA A 132 -4.19 -20.57 6.52
CA ALA A 132 -5.65 -20.51 6.41
C ALA A 132 -6.32 -20.08 7.72
N ASP A 133 -5.82 -20.54 8.86
CA ASP A 133 -6.32 -20.13 10.18
C ASP A 133 -5.97 -18.67 10.47
N PHE A 134 -4.78 -18.23 10.05
CA PHE A 134 -4.34 -16.85 10.21
C PHE A 134 -5.17 -15.86 9.36
N LEU A 135 -5.48 -16.21 8.11
CA LEU A 135 -6.28 -15.39 7.20
C LEU A 135 -7.80 -15.45 7.51
N GLY A 136 -8.26 -16.49 8.25
CA GLY A 136 -9.66 -16.66 8.61
C GLY A 136 -10.58 -16.60 7.40
N ASN A 137 -11.63 -15.79 7.46
CA ASN A 137 -12.63 -15.65 6.40
C ASN A 137 -12.26 -14.59 5.33
N LEU A 138 -11.01 -14.12 5.27
CA LEU A 138 -10.59 -13.14 4.25
C LEU A 138 -10.92 -13.63 2.83
N GLY A 139 -10.79 -14.94 2.56
CA GLY A 139 -11.10 -15.55 1.27
C GLY A 139 -12.53 -15.31 0.79
N ASP A 140 -13.51 -15.26 1.68
CA ASP A 140 -14.91 -15.03 1.35
C ASP A 140 -15.15 -13.64 0.76
N HIS A 141 -14.35 -12.65 1.18
CA HIS A 141 -14.42 -11.27 0.70
C HIS A 141 -13.94 -11.10 -0.73
N PHE A 142 -13.15 -12.05 -1.25
CA PHE A 142 -12.61 -12.05 -2.62
C PHE A 142 -13.15 -13.20 -3.48
N ALA A 143 -14.18 -13.92 -3.01
CA ALA A 143 -14.70 -15.12 -3.69
C ALA A 143 -15.23 -14.84 -5.11
N LYS A 144 -15.77 -13.66 -5.38
CA LYS A 144 -16.27 -13.29 -6.72
C LYS A 144 -15.17 -13.08 -7.76
N CYS A 145 -13.99 -12.65 -7.32
CA CYS A 145 -12.81 -12.48 -8.17
C CYS A 145 -11.55 -12.65 -7.33
N THR A 146 -11.04 -13.87 -7.29
CA THR A 146 -9.81 -14.23 -6.58
C THR A 146 -8.57 -13.58 -7.20
N PHE A 147 -7.50 -13.41 -6.44
CA PHE A 147 -6.29 -12.74 -6.93
C PHE A 147 -5.53 -13.54 -8.00
N ASP A 148 -5.68 -14.85 -8.05
CA ASP A 148 -5.15 -15.69 -9.12
C ASP A 148 -5.77 -15.38 -10.50
N ARG A 149 -6.91 -14.70 -10.54
CA ARG A 149 -7.54 -14.17 -11.76
C ARG A 149 -7.04 -12.79 -12.16
N ARG A 150 -6.14 -12.21 -11.39
CA ARG A 150 -5.53 -10.88 -11.60
C ARG A 150 -4.06 -11.02 -11.92
N TYR A 151 -3.41 -9.93 -12.31
CA TYR A 151 -1.96 -9.89 -12.52
C TYR A 151 -1.37 -8.61 -11.93
N LYS A 152 -0.10 -8.65 -11.55
CA LYS A 152 0.61 -7.48 -11.05
C LYS A 152 1.02 -6.58 -12.22
N ALA A 153 0.28 -5.49 -12.45
CA ALA A 153 0.51 -4.57 -13.55
C ALA A 153 1.51 -3.45 -13.22
N ALA A 154 1.67 -3.11 -11.95
CA ALA A 154 2.68 -2.18 -11.47
C ALA A 154 3.20 -2.63 -10.10
N HIS A 155 4.45 -2.29 -9.79
CA HIS A 155 5.07 -2.47 -8.48
C HIS A 155 6.10 -1.37 -8.23
N VAL A 156 5.82 -0.49 -7.32
CA VAL A 156 6.71 0.62 -6.93
C VAL A 156 7.05 0.50 -5.46
N GLU A 157 8.33 0.41 -5.16
CA GLU A 157 8.88 0.49 -3.79
C GLU A 157 9.46 1.89 -3.57
N LYS A 158 9.05 2.57 -2.51
CA LYS A 158 9.65 3.84 -2.10
C LYS A 158 10.17 3.78 -0.68
N ILE A 159 11.38 4.26 -0.48
CA ILE A 159 11.93 4.48 0.86
C ILE A 159 11.29 5.74 1.43
N MET A 160 10.69 5.62 2.62
CA MET A 160 10.01 6.71 3.31
C MET A 160 10.74 7.05 4.61
N ARG A 161 10.86 8.37 4.93
CA ARG A 161 11.45 8.85 6.20
C ARG A 161 10.38 8.88 7.30
N VAL A 162 9.87 7.71 7.63
CA VAL A 162 8.85 7.50 8.67
C VAL A 162 8.88 6.05 9.10
N ASN A 163 8.53 5.77 10.35
CA ASN A 163 8.35 4.41 10.85
C ASN A 163 7.27 3.67 10.03
N TRP A 164 7.47 2.38 9.77
CA TRP A 164 6.56 1.58 8.94
C TRP A 164 5.11 1.57 9.46
N LYS A 165 4.92 1.60 10.80
CA LYS A 165 3.59 1.65 11.42
C LYS A 165 2.90 2.99 11.17
N ALA A 166 3.58 4.09 11.43
CA ALA A 166 3.05 5.43 11.20
C ALA A 166 2.77 5.70 9.70
N CYS A 167 3.59 5.11 8.80
CA CYS A 167 3.30 5.13 7.37
C CYS A 167 2.02 4.35 7.03
N GLN A 168 1.87 3.16 7.58
CA GLN A 168 0.71 2.30 7.35
C GLN A 168 -0.58 2.90 7.91
N GLU A 169 -0.52 3.52 9.08
CA GLU A 169 -1.68 4.15 9.76
C GLU A 169 -2.40 5.14 8.84
N ALA A 170 -1.66 5.96 8.08
CA ALA A 170 -2.23 6.93 7.15
C ALA A 170 -3.08 6.29 6.03
N PHE A 171 -2.92 4.99 5.76
CA PHE A 171 -3.67 4.24 4.75
C PHE A 171 -4.72 3.31 5.35
N MET A 172 -4.98 3.42 6.65
CA MET A 172 -6.00 2.62 7.34
C MET A 172 -7.33 3.35 7.51
N GLU A 173 -7.36 4.65 7.28
CA GLU A 173 -8.52 5.51 7.53
C GLU A 173 -8.75 6.47 6.35
N SER A 174 -9.87 7.19 6.36
CA SER A 174 -10.18 8.24 5.37
C SER A 174 -10.30 9.62 6.03
N TYR A 175 -9.96 9.73 7.32
CA TYR A 175 -10.15 10.95 8.09
C TYR A 175 -9.23 12.09 7.66
N HIS A 176 -8.02 11.77 7.17
CA HIS A 176 -7.04 12.76 6.69
C HIS A 176 -7.46 13.38 5.33
N VAL A 177 -8.42 12.79 4.61
CA VAL A 177 -8.84 13.27 3.28
C VAL A 177 -9.23 14.73 3.31
N VAL A 178 -9.96 15.16 4.33
CA VAL A 178 -10.41 16.57 4.48
C VAL A 178 -9.28 17.59 4.46
N ALA A 179 -8.08 17.22 4.89
CA ALA A 179 -6.93 18.11 4.95
C ALA A 179 -5.85 17.80 3.89
N THR A 180 -5.61 16.50 3.63
CA THR A 180 -4.53 16.06 2.76
C THR A 180 -4.94 15.97 1.29
N HIS A 181 -6.19 15.58 1.02
CA HIS A 181 -6.71 15.35 -0.32
C HIS A 181 -7.95 16.20 -0.64
N PRO A 182 -7.86 17.53 -0.61
CA PRO A 182 -9.02 18.39 -0.83
C PRO A 182 -9.69 18.14 -2.19
N THR A 183 -8.95 17.64 -3.18
CA THR A 183 -9.47 17.30 -4.51
C THR A 183 -10.31 16.02 -4.55
N LEU A 184 -10.27 15.18 -3.52
CA LEU A 184 -11.09 13.98 -3.42
C LEU A 184 -12.42 14.25 -2.74
N MET A 185 -12.61 15.36 -2.03
CA MET A 185 -13.81 15.65 -1.25
C MET A 185 -15.09 15.73 -2.08
N GLU A 186 -14.98 16.04 -3.37
CA GLU A 186 -16.13 16.14 -4.29
C GLU A 186 -16.68 14.78 -4.72
N ASP A 187 -15.89 13.70 -4.55
CA ASP A 187 -16.24 12.36 -5.05
C ASP A 187 -16.13 11.27 -3.97
N LEU A 188 -15.53 11.58 -2.83
CA LEU A 188 -15.29 10.63 -1.75
C LEU A 188 -15.99 11.05 -0.45
N GLY A 189 -16.98 10.27 -0.04
CA GLY A 189 -17.64 10.45 1.24
C GLY A 189 -16.82 9.95 2.42
N ASP A 190 -15.67 10.56 2.67
CA ASP A 190 -14.66 10.19 3.65
C ASP A 190 -15.21 9.93 5.06
N ALA A 191 -15.97 10.90 5.62
CA ALA A 191 -16.59 10.78 6.94
C ALA A 191 -17.74 9.75 7.01
N ASN A 192 -18.22 9.27 5.86
CA ASN A 192 -19.23 8.21 5.75
C ASN A 192 -18.61 6.82 5.57
N SER A 193 -17.30 6.69 5.69
CA SER A 193 -16.62 5.41 5.60
C SER A 193 -17.08 4.45 6.69
N ARG A 194 -17.22 3.19 6.32
CA ARG A 194 -17.54 2.10 7.25
C ARG A 194 -16.29 1.30 7.55
N TYR A 195 -16.13 0.92 8.80
CA TYR A 195 -14.99 0.12 9.28
C TYR A 195 -15.49 -1.17 9.94
N ASP A 196 -14.92 -2.30 9.52
CA ASP A 196 -15.17 -3.62 10.09
C ASP A 196 -13.83 -4.22 10.56
N THR A 197 -13.81 -4.88 11.72
CA THR A 197 -12.64 -5.57 12.27
C THR A 197 -12.89 -7.07 12.36
N TYR A 198 -11.83 -7.84 12.14
CA TYR A 198 -11.77 -9.29 12.21
C TYR A 198 -10.54 -9.68 13.02
N GLU A 199 -10.24 -10.96 13.18
CA GLU A 199 -9.16 -11.38 14.06
C GLU A 199 -7.78 -10.87 13.65
N ASN A 200 -7.39 -11.06 12.37
CA ASN A 200 -6.08 -10.65 11.85
C ASN A 200 -6.19 -9.72 10.64
N PHE A 201 -7.36 -9.20 10.36
CA PHE A 201 -7.54 -8.18 9.33
C PHE A 201 -8.69 -7.25 9.66
N SER A 202 -8.69 -6.10 9.05
CA SER A 202 -9.78 -5.14 9.09
C SER A 202 -10.11 -4.63 7.70
N ARG A 203 -11.31 -4.05 7.53
CA ARG A 203 -11.78 -3.53 6.24
C ARG A 203 -12.32 -2.13 6.42
N ALA A 204 -12.06 -1.26 5.44
CA ALA A 204 -12.80 -0.03 5.27
C ALA A 204 -13.56 -0.05 3.94
N ILE A 205 -14.71 0.61 3.92
CA ILE A 205 -15.51 0.87 2.73
C ILE A 205 -15.78 2.37 2.72
N SER A 206 -15.13 3.09 1.81
CA SER A 206 -15.30 4.54 1.64
C SER A 206 -16.12 4.78 0.38
N PRO A 207 -17.33 5.38 0.48
CA PRO A 207 -18.23 5.53 -0.66
C PRO A 207 -17.66 6.55 -1.65
N HIS A 208 -17.60 6.17 -2.93
CA HIS A 208 -17.32 7.05 -4.07
C HIS A 208 -18.62 7.50 -4.76
N ALA A 209 -18.52 8.51 -5.62
CA ALA A 209 -19.64 9.18 -6.24
C ALA A 209 -20.63 9.78 -5.20
N VAL A 210 -20.05 10.25 -4.10
CA VAL A 210 -20.73 10.92 -3.00
C VAL A 210 -19.79 11.99 -2.48
N GLU A 211 -20.29 13.22 -2.34
CA GLU A 211 -19.49 14.30 -1.77
C GLU A 211 -19.17 14.06 -0.30
N SER A 212 -18.03 14.55 0.14
CA SER A 212 -17.66 14.57 1.55
C SER A 212 -18.71 15.35 2.37
N PRO A 213 -19.17 14.82 3.53
CA PRO A 213 -20.08 15.55 4.42
C PRO A 213 -19.51 16.89 4.90
N HIS A 214 -18.20 17.07 4.86
CA HIS A 214 -17.56 18.33 5.21
C HIS A 214 -17.94 19.47 4.26
N LEU A 215 -18.29 19.17 3.01
CA LEU A 215 -18.73 20.16 2.02
C LEU A 215 -20.14 20.69 2.29
N ALA A 216 -20.99 19.96 2.98
CA ALA A 216 -22.37 20.37 3.29
C ALA A 216 -22.47 21.69 4.07
N ASN A 217 -21.42 22.08 4.78
CA ASN A 217 -21.33 23.32 5.55
C ASN A 217 -20.67 24.47 4.76
N MET A 218 -20.22 24.21 3.53
CA MET A 218 -19.57 25.20 2.66
C MET A 218 -20.61 25.90 1.79
N ALA A 219 -21.28 26.91 2.35
CA ALA A 219 -22.45 27.58 1.78
C ALA A 219 -22.25 28.22 0.38
N HIS A 220 -21.04 28.20 -0.18
CA HIS A 220 -20.69 28.90 -1.42
C HIS A 220 -19.64 28.15 -2.25
N TYR A 221 -19.47 26.82 -2.06
CA TYR A 221 -18.56 26.07 -2.90
C TYR A 221 -19.20 25.87 -4.29
N GLU A 222 -18.55 26.42 -5.31
CA GLU A 222 -18.89 26.21 -6.71
C GLU A 222 -17.65 25.71 -7.44
N ARG A 223 -17.77 24.59 -8.16
CA ARG A 223 -16.71 24.06 -9.00
C ARG A 223 -16.40 25.05 -10.13
N LEU A 224 -15.14 25.18 -10.51
CA LEU A 224 -14.77 26.03 -11.64
C LEU A 224 -15.23 25.39 -12.96
N GLU A 225 -15.98 26.14 -13.79
CA GLU A 225 -16.39 25.69 -15.12
C GLU A 225 -15.22 25.37 -16.05
N ASP A 226 -14.10 26.12 -15.93
CA ASP A 226 -12.87 25.95 -16.69
C ASP A 226 -11.75 25.25 -15.89
N GLY A 227 -12.12 24.60 -14.80
CA GLY A 227 -11.19 23.90 -13.92
C GLY A 227 -10.49 22.74 -14.61
N LYS A 228 -9.24 22.49 -14.21
CA LYS A 228 -8.42 21.39 -14.68
C LYS A 228 -7.77 20.71 -13.50
N GLN A 229 -7.92 19.41 -13.41
CA GLN A 229 -7.56 18.59 -12.24
C GLN A 229 -6.14 18.87 -11.69
N PHE A 230 -5.17 19.11 -12.56
CA PHE A 230 -3.77 19.31 -12.15
C PHE A 230 -3.20 20.69 -12.52
N ALA A 231 -4.02 21.61 -12.99
CA ALA A 231 -3.56 22.91 -13.44
C ALA A 231 -4.37 24.10 -12.88
N ARG A 232 -5.65 23.90 -12.58
CA ARG A 232 -6.52 24.96 -12.04
C ARG A 232 -7.66 24.38 -11.24
N TYR A 233 -7.66 24.67 -9.96
CA TYR A 233 -8.60 24.08 -9.01
C TYR A 233 -9.08 25.09 -7.97
N ARG A 234 -10.36 25.04 -7.57
CA ARG A 234 -10.89 25.80 -6.45
C ARG A 234 -10.86 24.96 -5.20
N HIS A 235 -10.19 25.42 -4.17
CA HIS A 235 -10.12 24.75 -2.88
C HIS A 235 -11.53 24.64 -2.26
N PRO A 236 -12.01 23.43 -1.95
CA PRO A 236 -13.40 23.23 -1.51
C PRO A 236 -13.71 23.86 -0.15
N MET A 237 -12.70 24.01 0.73
CA MET A 237 -12.90 24.51 2.09
C MET A 237 -12.79 26.03 2.21
N ASN A 238 -11.90 26.69 1.47
CA ASN A 238 -11.68 28.14 1.60
C ASN A 238 -12.06 28.95 0.35
N GLY A 239 -12.40 28.27 -0.75
CA GLY A 239 -12.84 28.88 -1.99
C GLY A 239 -11.71 29.55 -2.81
N HIS A 240 -10.47 29.51 -2.35
CA HIS A 240 -9.34 30.06 -3.09
C HIS A 240 -9.08 29.27 -4.37
N ILE A 241 -8.68 29.97 -5.45
CA ILE A 241 -8.31 29.32 -6.71
C ILE A 241 -6.79 29.14 -6.73
N TYR A 242 -6.38 27.93 -7.00
CA TYR A 242 -4.98 27.56 -7.23
C TYR A 242 -4.78 27.34 -8.72
N GLU A 243 -3.79 28.02 -9.29
CA GLU A 243 -3.51 27.97 -10.72
C GLU A 243 -2.02 27.79 -10.98
N ARG A 244 -1.70 26.82 -11.84
CA ARG A 244 -0.33 26.54 -12.25
C ARG A 244 0.19 27.63 -13.18
N VAL A 245 1.18 28.40 -12.76
CA VAL A 245 1.88 29.35 -13.62
C VAL A 245 2.93 28.60 -14.44
N LYS A 246 3.71 27.75 -13.79
CA LYS A 246 4.70 26.82 -14.37
C LYS A 246 5.04 25.74 -13.34
N LEU A 247 5.85 24.76 -13.71
CA LEU A 247 6.39 23.79 -12.77
C LEU A 247 7.12 24.50 -11.61
N GLY A 248 6.74 24.17 -10.38
CA GLY A 248 7.26 24.78 -9.16
C GLY A 248 6.72 26.16 -8.83
N LEU A 249 5.68 26.67 -9.53
CA LEU A 249 5.08 27.99 -9.24
C LEU A 249 3.58 27.98 -9.37
N VAL A 250 2.88 28.30 -8.28
CA VAL A 250 1.43 28.35 -8.14
C VAL A 250 0.98 29.78 -7.86
N ARG A 251 -0.04 30.24 -8.57
CA ARG A 251 -0.78 31.46 -8.25
C ARG A 251 -2.00 31.08 -7.41
N VAL A 252 -2.18 31.75 -6.29
CA VAL A 252 -3.35 31.59 -5.41
C VAL A 252 -4.15 32.88 -5.44
N ILE A 253 -5.48 32.75 -5.66
CA ILE A 253 -6.40 33.86 -5.77
C ILE A 253 -7.45 33.68 -4.67
N ASP A 254 -7.62 34.67 -3.79
CA ASP A 254 -8.65 34.63 -2.73
C ASP A 254 -10.04 35.06 -3.23
N LEU A 255 -11.01 35.08 -2.32
CA LEU A 255 -12.41 35.45 -2.63
C LEU A 255 -12.59 36.93 -3.00
N ASP A 256 -11.67 37.79 -2.59
CA ASP A 256 -11.66 39.23 -2.90
C ASP A 256 -10.89 39.54 -4.20
N GLY A 257 -10.29 38.52 -4.83
CA GLY A 257 -9.51 38.64 -6.07
C GLY A 257 -8.07 39.10 -5.87
N HIS A 258 -7.56 39.05 -4.64
CA HIS A 258 -6.13 39.26 -4.41
C HIS A 258 -5.33 38.05 -4.89
N GLU A 259 -4.15 38.31 -5.42
CA GLU A 259 -3.27 37.28 -5.98
C GLU A 259 -1.94 37.21 -5.22
N SER A 260 -1.47 36.00 -5.00
CA SER A 260 -0.14 35.71 -4.44
C SER A 260 0.50 34.53 -5.12
N HIS A 261 1.82 34.44 -5.04
CA HIS A 261 2.58 33.33 -5.61
C HIS A 261 3.24 32.50 -4.51
N PHE A 262 3.23 31.20 -4.73
CA PHE A 262 3.85 30.19 -3.87
C PHE A 262 4.64 29.21 -4.72
N ASP A 263 5.64 28.58 -4.14
CA ASP A 263 6.23 27.39 -4.76
C ASP A 263 5.32 26.15 -4.53
N ASP A 264 5.71 25.01 -5.06
CA ASP A 264 4.95 23.77 -4.93
C ASP A 264 5.07 23.12 -3.53
N GLU A 265 5.83 23.71 -2.62
CA GLU A 265 5.91 23.37 -1.20
C GLU A 265 5.15 24.40 -0.32
N ALA A 266 4.36 25.25 -0.95
CA ALA A 266 3.60 26.34 -0.33
C ALA A 266 4.48 27.41 0.36
N THR A 267 5.75 27.56 -0.03
CA THR A 267 6.57 28.65 0.42
C THR A 267 6.11 29.93 -0.27
N TRP A 268 5.78 30.96 0.53
CA TRP A 268 5.34 32.24 0.02
C TRP A 268 6.46 32.95 -0.75
N ILE A 269 6.13 33.49 -1.91
CA ILE A 269 7.06 34.24 -2.80
C ILE A 269 6.72 35.72 -2.81
N ASP A 270 5.47 36.09 -3.12
CA ASP A 270 4.99 37.45 -3.14
C ASP A 270 3.45 37.51 -3.00
N GLY A 271 2.96 38.77 -2.83
CA GLY A 271 1.54 39.09 -2.77
C GLY A 271 0.96 39.17 -1.34
N PRO A 272 -0.31 39.56 -1.19
CA PRO A 272 -0.92 39.83 0.10
C PRO A 272 -1.40 38.54 0.84
N ILE A 273 -1.62 37.43 0.14
CA ILE A 273 -1.98 36.13 0.73
C ILE A 273 -0.68 35.46 1.19
N VAL A 274 -0.48 35.31 2.50
CA VAL A 274 0.78 34.81 3.07
C VAL A 274 0.76 33.32 3.42
N GLN A 275 -0.38 32.65 3.26
CA GLN A 275 -0.55 31.22 3.52
C GLN A 275 -1.36 30.56 2.41
N ALA A 276 -0.93 29.38 1.99
CA ALA A 276 -1.62 28.53 1.02
C ALA A 276 -1.64 27.08 1.53
N ASP A 277 -2.56 26.29 1.00
CA ASP A 277 -2.64 24.87 1.28
C ASP A 277 -1.46 24.13 0.62
N PRO A 278 -0.61 23.43 1.38
CA PRO A 278 0.58 22.80 0.83
C PRO A 278 0.24 21.62 -0.08
N HIS A 279 -0.85 20.91 0.18
CA HIS A 279 -1.27 19.75 -0.62
C HIS A 279 -1.79 20.20 -1.99
N LEU A 280 -2.54 21.32 -2.05
CA LEU A 280 -2.94 21.92 -3.33
C LEU A 280 -1.77 22.59 -4.04
N CYS A 281 -0.86 23.26 -3.35
CA CYS A 281 0.36 23.77 -3.98
C CYS A 281 1.15 22.63 -4.63
N LYS A 282 1.31 21.48 -3.96
CA LYS A 282 1.97 20.30 -4.52
C LYS A 282 1.17 19.65 -5.65
N TRP A 283 -0.15 19.59 -5.51
CA TRP A 283 -1.03 19.05 -6.54
C TRP A 283 -0.98 19.84 -7.84
N ILE A 284 -1.09 21.14 -7.75
CA ILE A 284 -1.13 22.05 -8.89
C ILE A 284 0.29 22.38 -9.41
N GLY A 285 1.24 22.71 -8.53
CA GLY A 285 2.60 23.19 -8.88
C GLY A 285 3.60 22.07 -9.14
N GLY A 286 3.45 20.94 -8.48
CA GLY A 286 4.40 19.82 -8.53
C GLY A 286 4.38 19.05 -9.85
N PRO A 287 5.33 18.12 -10.06
CA PRO A 287 5.35 17.26 -11.24
C PRO A 287 4.03 16.57 -11.50
N THR A 288 3.67 16.37 -12.75
CA THR A 288 2.43 15.71 -13.18
C THR A 288 2.76 14.75 -14.31
N PRO A 289 2.25 13.51 -14.31
CA PRO A 289 2.45 12.58 -15.40
C PRO A 289 1.99 13.17 -16.74
N SER A 290 2.68 12.80 -17.81
CA SER A 290 2.38 13.31 -19.16
C SER A 290 0.93 12.99 -19.56
N GLY A 291 0.25 13.98 -20.13
CA GLY A 291 -1.16 13.84 -20.59
C GLY A 291 -2.23 14.16 -19.54
N PHE A 292 -1.85 14.43 -18.28
CA PHE A 292 -2.83 14.70 -17.21
C PHE A 292 -3.07 16.18 -16.93
N LEU A 293 -2.20 17.10 -17.37
CA LEU A 293 -2.34 18.54 -17.06
C LEU A 293 -3.65 19.18 -17.57
N ASP A 294 -4.14 18.70 -18.69
CA ASP A 294 -5.35 19.23 -19.35
C ASP A 294 -6.62 18.44 -19.06
N VAL A 295 -6.58 17.50 -18.09
CA VAL A 295 -7.75 16.73 -17.68
C VAL A 295 -8.78 17.67 -17.05
N PRO A 296 -9.99 17.78 -17.63
CA PRO A 296 -11.06 18.61 -17.06
C PRO A 296 -11.53 18.09 -15.69
N LEU A 297 -12.06 18.97 -14.86
CA LEU A 297 -12.69 18.61 -13.58
C LEU A 297 -14.10 18.00 -13.74
N THR A 298 -14.62 17.95 -14.94
CA THR A 298 -16.00 17.52 -15.18
C THR A 298 -16.20 16.03 -14.89
N LEU A 299 -16.98 15.75 -13.84
CA LEU A 299 -17.76 14.53 -13.82
C LEU A 299 -18.79 14.65 -14.96
N PRO A 300 -19.08 13.55 -15.69
CA PRO A 300 -20.15 13.61 -16.68
C PRO A 300 -21.47 14.02 -15.99
N ASP A 301 -22.19 14.97 -16.57
CA ASP A 301 -23.51 15.35 -16.06
C ASP A 301 -24.46 14.15 -16.17
N PRO A 302 -25.23 13.85 -15.12
CA PRO A 302 -26.24 12.81 -15.20
C PRO A 302 -27.33 13.22 -16.22
N PRO A 303 -27.96 12.27 -16.91
CA PRO A 303 -29.02 12.57 -17.84
C PRO A 303 -30.27 13.12 -17.13
N ASP A 304 -31.14 13.84 -17.87
CA ASP A 304 -32.39 14.35 -17.35
C ASP A 304 -33.20 13.25 -16.64
N GLY A 305 -33.66 13.54 -15.43
CA GLY A 305 -34.43 12.60 -14.60
C GLY A 305 -33.58 11.70 -13.68
N VAL A 306 -32.28 11.94 -13.58
CA VAL A 306 -31.38 11.34 -12.61
C VAL A 306 -30.96 12.45 -11.62
N ASP A 307 -31.78 12.66 -10.60
CA ASP A 307 -31.71 13.87 -9.77
C ASP A 307 -31.29 13.59 -8.31
N THR A 308 -31.51 12.38 -7.82
CA THR A 308 -31.14 12.04 -6.43
C THR A 308 -29.72 11.47 -6.34
N PRO A 309 -29.03 11.66 -5.20
CA PRO A 309 -27.69 11.08 -4.99
C PRO A 309 -27.63 9.56 -5.24
N ALA A 310 -28.70 8.84 -4.89
CA ALA A 310 -28.77 7.39 -5.11
C ALA A 310 -28.89 7.04 -6.60
N GLU A 311 -29.67 7.80 -7.37
CA GLU A 311 -29.82 7.61 -8.82
C GLU A 311 -28.54 7.97 -9.56
N ILE A 312 -27.89 9.08 -9.18
CA ILE A 312 -26.60 9.51 -9.74
C ILE A 312 -25.56 8.43 -9.50
N ARG A 313 -25.48 7.91 -8.28
CA ARG A 313 -24.55 6.84 -7.92
C ARG A 313 -24.81 5.56 -8.72
N ALA A 314 -26.06 5.13 -8.85
CA ALA A 314 -26.43 3.96 -9.64
C ALA A 314 -26.07 4.15 -11.12
N TRP A 315 -26.28 5.35 -11.66
CA TRP A 315 -25.91 5.69 -13.04
C TRP A 315 -24.37 5.64 -13.25
N ILE A 316 -23.58 6.21 -12.33
CA ILE A 316 -22.10 6.13 -12.39
C ILE A 316 -21.65 4.68 -12.30
N ALA A 317 -22.27 3.85 -11.43
CA ALA A 317 -21.96 2.44 -11.33
C ALA A 317 -22.20 1.69 -12.65
N ALA A 318 -23.30 1.98 -13.35
CA ALA A 318 -23.59 1.42 -14.66
C ALA A 318 -22.52 1.80 -15.70
N GLN A 319 -22.11 3.08 -15.74
CA GLN A 319 -21.04 3.55 -16.63
C GLN A 319 -19.69 2.82 -16.34
N ARG A 320 -19.35 2.63 -15.06
CA ARG A 320 -18.14 1.89 -14.67
C ARG A 320 -18.22 0.41 -15.07
N ARG A 321 -19.40 -0.23 -14.94
CA ARG A 321 -19.57 -1.61 -15.42
C ARG A 321 -19.36 -1.71 -16.93
N ASP A 322 -19.92 -0.78 -17.70
CA ASP A 322 -19.76 -0.76 -19.17
C ASP A 322 -18.29 -0.62 -19.57
N THR A 323 -17.58 0.33 -18.93
CA THR A 323 -16.12 0.48 -19.14
C THR A 323 -15.34 -0.76 -18.72
N ALA A 324 -15.72 -1.38 -17.59
CA ALA A 324 -15.05 -2.56 -17.07
C ALA A 324 -15.19 -3.78 -18.02
N ARG A 325 -16.34 -3.97 -18.70
CA ARG A 325 -16.56 -5.09 -19.64
C ARG A 325 -15.46 -5.19 -20.70
N ASP A 326 -14.98 -4.05 -21.20
CA ASP A 326 -13.91 -4.01 -22.17
C ASP A 326 -12.55 -4.41 -21.59
N THR A 327 -12.33 -4.18 -20.30
CA THR A 327 -11.04 -4.39 -19.64
C THR A 327 -10.92 -5.74 -18.94
N VAL A 328 -12.01 -6.26 -18.38
CA VAL A 328 -11.98 -7.56 -17.66
C VAL A 328 -12.23 -8.76 -18.56
N GLY A 329 -12.63 -8.52 -19.82
CA GLY A 329 -12.81 -9.55 -20.83
C GLY A 329 -13.85 -10.60 -20.46
N LYS A 330 -13.44 -11.88 -20.54
CA LYS A 330 -14.29 -13.04 -20.19
C LYS A 330 -14.08 -13.54 -18.77
N ASN A 331 -13.20 -12.89 -18.02
CA ASN A 331 -12.75 -13.39 -16.74
C ASN A 331 -13.80 -13.22 -15.64
N ILE A 332 -14.46 -12.05 -15.59
CA ILE A 332 -15.56 -11.77 -14.67
C ILE A 332 -16.70 -11.05 -15.41
N ASP A 333 -17.91 -11.19 -14.88
CA ASP A 333 -19.05 -10.37 -15.30
C ASP A 333 -19.22 -9.19 -14.30
N PRO A 334 -19.08 -7.92 -14.74
CA PRO A 334 -19.26 -6.78 -13.85
C PRO A 334 -20.68 -6.70 -13.24
N ASP A 335 -21.68 -7.34 -13.84
CA ASP A 335 -23.05 -7.35 -13.31
C ASP A 335 -23.23 -8.26 -12.09
N ASP A 336 -22.28 -9.16 -11.82
CA ASP A 336 -22.27 -9.96 -10.59
C ASP A 336 -21.92 -9.14 -9.34
N PHE A 337 -21.49 -7.87 -9.51
CA PHE A 337 -21.03 -7.01 -8.43
C PHE A 337 -22.06 -5.92 -8.12
N SER A 338 -22.26 -5.63 -6.85
CA SER A 338 -23.07 -4.52 -6.39
C SER A 338 -22.48 -3.16 -6.76
N ASP A 339 -23.28 -2.10 -6.72
CA ASP A 339 -22.80 -0.72 -6.96
C ASP A 339 -21.66 -0.34 -6.01
N ALA A 340 -21.73 -0.77 -4.75
CA ALA A 340 -20.68 -0.54 -3.79
C ALA A 340 -19.36 -1.25 -4.17
N GLU A 341 -19.42 -2.50 -4.63
CA GLU A 341 -18.21 -3.24 -5.07
C GLU A 341 -17.59 -2.61 -6.34
N VAL A 342 -18.39 -1.97 -7.17
CA VAL A 342 -17.93 -1.31 -8.41
C VAL A 342 -17.35 0.09 -8.15
N LEU A 343 -17.97 0.84 -7.21
CA LEU A 343 -17.64 2.25 -6.98
C LEU A 343 -16.70 2.47 -5.80
N ASP A 344 -16.98 1.83 -4.65
CA ASP A 344 -16.39 2.22 -3.38
C ASP A 344 -14.95 1.75 -3.25
N ALA A 345 -14.16 2.54 -2.55
CA ALA A 345 -12.87 2.12 -2.09
C ALA A 345 -13.05 1.08 -0.96
N MET A 346 -12.92 -0.19 -1.32
CA MET A 346 -12.91 -1.30 -0.36
C MET A 346 -11.48 -1.72 -0.14
N TYR A 347 -10.91 -1.35 1.02
CA TYR A 347 -9.52 -1.64 1.33
C TYR A 347 -9.37 -2.35 2.67
N TYR A 348 -8.56 -3.37 2.64
CA TYR A 348 -8.29 -4.23 3.79
C TYR A 348 -6.95 -3.87 4.41
N SER A 349 -6.78 -4.16 5.68
CA SER A 349 -5.48 -4.16 6.34
C SER A 349 -5.32 -5.54 6.95
N VAL A 350 -4.48 -6.37 6.34
CA VAL A 350 -4.16 -7.70 6.83
C VAL A 350 -2.86 -7.60 7.63
N PHE A 351 -2.96 -7.99 8.89
CA PHE A 351 -1.83 -7.94 9.81
C PHE A 351 -0.65 -8.80 9.31
N PRO A 352 0.61 -8.36 9.45
CA PRO A 352 0.99 -7.09 10.04
C PRO A 352 0.99 -5.90 9.05
N ASN A 353 1.14 -6.12 7.73
CA ASN A 353 1.72 -5.09 6.90
C ASN A 353 1.27 -5.06 5.43
N TRP A 354 0.13 -5.64 5.07
CA TRP A 354 -0.32 -5.58 3.69
C TRP A 354 -1.80 -5.25 3.56
N SER A 355 -2.17 -4.62 2.44
CA SER A 355 -3.50 -4.07 2.21
C SER A 355 -3.97 -4.36 0.79
N PRO A 356 -4.71 -5.47 0.59
CA PRO A 356 -5.38 -5.74 -0.67
C PRO A 356 -6.65 -4.90 -0.80
N TRP A 357 -7.00 -4.53 -2.04
CA TRP A 357 -8.19 -3.74 -2.34
C TRP A 357 -9.20 -4.55 -3.16
N GLY A 358 -10.41 -4.03 -3.25
CA GLY A 358 -11.51 -4.62 -4.02
C GLY A 358 -11.22 -4.77 -5.51
N VAL A 359 -12.15 -5.38 -6.25
CA VAL A 359 -11.93 -5.80 -7.65
C VAL A 359 -11.70 -4.63 -8.60
N PHE A 360 -12.51 -3.57 -8.46
CA PHE A 360 -12.51 -2.45 -9.39
C PHE A 360 -11.57 -1.31 -8.97
N ASN A 361 -11.13 -1.32 -7.72
CA ASN A 361 -9.99 -0.53 -7.27
C ASN A 361 -8.81 -1.48 -7.10
N THR A 362 -7.86 -1.38 -7.99
CA THR A 362 -6.81 -2.40 -8.18
C THR A 362 -5.59 -2.21 -7.30
N LEU A 363 -5.62 -1.26 -6.38
CA LEU A 363 -4.50 -0.93 -5.51
C LEU A 363 -4.21 -2.06 -4.52
N PHE A 364 -2.95 -2.11 -4.10
CA PHE A 364 -2.45 -3.04 -3.12
C PHE A 364 -1.21 -2.43 -2.45
N TYR A 365 -1.16 -2.43 -1.12
CA TYR A 365 -0.07 -1.84 -0.38
C TYR A 365 0.65 -2.85 0.48
N ARG A 366 1.94 -2.62 0.71
CA ARG A 366 2.74 -3.33 1.71
C ARG A 366 3.73 -2.36 2.35
N TRP A 367 3.94 -2.51 3.65
CA TRP A 367 4.90 -1.72 4.41
C TRP A 367 5.90 -2.63 5.09
N ARG A 368 7.18 -2.31 5.00
CA ARG A 368 8.23 -3.07 5.66
C ARG A 368 9.21 -2.14 6.37
N PRO A 369 9.78 -2.53 7.54
CA PRO A 369 10.92 -1.82 8.09
C PRO A 369 12.06 -1.70 7.06
N TYR A 370 12.74 -0.59 7.02
CA TYR A 370 13.96 -0.43 6.22
C TYR A 370 15.17 -0.90 7.02
N GLY A 371 15.50 -2.17 6.91
CA GLY A 371 16.52 -2.81 7.76
C GLY A 371 16.18 -2.62 9.23
N ASN A 372 17.16 -2.24 10.02
CA ASN A 372 17.03 -1.97 11.46
C ASN A 372 16.87 -0.46 11.79
N ASP A 373 16.57 0.36 10.80
CA ASP A 373 16.29 1.78 11.01
C ASP A 373 14.81 1.99 11.39
N PRO A 374 14.49 2.35 12.65
CA PRO A 374 13.11 2.53 13.09
C PRO A 374 12.44 3.79 12.53
N ASP A 375 13.21 4.72 11.97
CA ASP A 375 12.74 6.00 11.45
C ASP A 375 12.50 5.97 9.94
N MET A 376 12.68 4.80 9.32
CA MET A 376 12.52 4.61 7.89
C MET A 376 11.75 3.33 7.57
N CYS A 377 11.02 3.35 6.46
CA CYS A 377 10.34 2.16 5.95
C CYS A 377 10.40 2.06 4.43
N ILE A 378 10.04 0.88 3.92
CA ILE A 378 9.73 0.65 2.51
C ILE A 378 8.21 0.63 2.38
N PHE A 379 7.67 1.56 1.63
CA PHE A 379 6.27 1.58 1.23
C PHE A 379 6.15 1.08 -0.21
N GLU A 380 5.38 0.03 -0.39
CA GLU A 380 5.15 -0.59 -1.69
C GLU A 380 3.72 -0.34 -2.16
N VAL A 381 3.61 0.14 -3.38
CA VAL A 381 2.34 0.30 -4.11
C VAL A 381 2.35 -0.62 -5.31
N MET A 382 1.37 -1.49 -5.37
CA MET A 382 1.18 -2.42 -6.49
C MET A 382 -0.23 -2.24 -7.07
N THR A 383 -0.41 -2.65 -8.32
CA THR A 383 -1.73 -2.69 -8.95
C THR A 383 -2.03 -4.09 -9.46
N PHE A 384 -3.25 -4.57 -9.18
CA PHE A 384 -3.71 -5.91 -9.54
C PHE A 384 -5.03 -5.85 -10.33
N PRO A 385 -5.02 -5.37 -11.59
CA PRO A 385 -6.19 -5.44 -12.44
C PRO A 385 -6.56 -6.90 -12.75
N VAL A 386 -7.83 -7.11 -13.10
CA VAL A 386 -8.32 -8.39 -13.60
C VAL A 386 -7.64 -8.70 -14.92
N ALA A 387 -7.12 -9.89 -15.10
CA ALA A 387 -6.57 -10.32 -16.37
C ALA A 387 -7.71 -10.51 -17.39
N PRO A 388 -7.64 -9.93 -18.60
CA PRO A 388 -8.68 -10.12 -19.61
C PRO A 388 -8.87 -11.58 -20.03
N ASP A 389 -7.78 -12.36 -19.98
CA ASP A 389 -7.74 -13.80 -20.18
C ASP A 389 -7.01 -14.46 -19.00
N PRO A 390 -7.71 -15.22 -18.13
CA PRO A 390 -7.09 -15.85 -16.97
C PRO A 390 -6.07 -16.92 -17.31
N ASP A 391 -6.20 -17.55 -18.51
CA ASP A 391 -5.30 -18.61 -18.99
C ASP A 391 -4.02 -18.04 -19.62
N ASN A 392 -4.00 -16.71 -19.90
CA ASN A 392 -2.88 -16.04 -20.54
C ASN A 392 -2.63 -14.68 -19.88
N LYS A 393 -2.32 -14.70 -18.61
CA LYS A 393 -2.02 -13.49 -17.84
C LYS A 393 -0.73 -12.81 -18.32
N PRO A 394 -0.67 -11.48 -18.36
CA PRO A 394 0.58 -10.76 -18.53
C PRO A 394 1.61 -11.15 -17.44
N ALA A 395 2.90 -11.12 -17.81
CA ALA A 395 3.96 -11.32 -16.83
C ALA A 395 3.88 -10.23 -15.72
N PRO A 396 4.19 -10.58 -14.46
CA PRO A 396 4.18 -9.62 -13.37
C PRO A 396 5.19 -8.48 -13.62
N ALA A 397 4.77 -7.25 -13.32
CA ALA A 397 5.62 -6.08 -13.46
C ALA A 397 6.87 -6.18 -12.58
N GLU A 398 8.00 -5.72 -13.11
CA GLU A 398 9.25 -5.55 -12.36
C GLU A 398 9.09 -4.43 -11.32
N VAL A 399 9.89 -4.50 -10.27
CA VAL A 399 9.90 -3.52 -9.19
C VAL A 399 10.62 -2.25 -9.60
N ARG A 400 9.93 -1.11 -9.59
CA ARG A 400 10.55 0.21 -9.66
C ARG A 400 10.91 0.68 -8.25
N ARG A 401 12.14 1.09 -8.05
CA ARG A 401 12.61 1.59 -6.74
C ARG A 401 12.78 3.10 -6.77
N LEU A 402 12.18 3.76 -5.79
CA LEU A 402 12.28 5.19 -5.54
C LEU A 402 13.05 5.43 -4.24
N GLY A 403 14.02 6.34 -4.30
CA GLY A 403 14.71 6.83 -3.10
C GLY A 403 13.82 7.76 -2.26
N PRO A 404 14.29 8.15 -1.08
CA PRO A 404 13.49 8.97 -0.17
C PRO A 404 13.16 10.37 -0.71
N ASP A 405 13.97 10.90 -1.63
CA ASP A 405 13.80 12.24 -2.22
C ASP A 405 13.11 12.20 -3.60
N ASP A 406 12.86 11.01 -4.15
CA ASP A 406 12.20 10.89 -5.44
C ASP A 406 10.72 11.22 -5.34
N ASP A 407 10.18 11.95 -6.34
CA ASP A 407 8.74 12.20 -6.45
C ASP A 407 8.03 10.94 -7.00
N TRP A 408 6.85 10.61 -6.44
CA TRP A 408 6.05 9.47 -6.90
C TRP A 408 5.67 9.53 -8.37
N THR A 409 5.60 10.73 -8.97
CA THR A 409 5.26 10.90 -10.38
C THR A 409 6.33 10.41 -11.36
N ILE A 410 7.54 10.07 -10.86
CA ILE A 410 8.56 9.34 -11.63
C ILE A 410 8.06 7.94 -11.99
N ALA A 411 7.22 7.34 -11.17
CA ALA A 411 6.56 6.07 -11.42
C ALA A 411 5.31 6.26 -12.30
N THR A 412 5.53 6.44 -13.59
CA THR A 412 4.48 6.75 -14.58
C THR A 412 3.43 5.64 -14.70
N GLU A 413 3.76 4.40 -14.32
CA GLU A 413 2.87 3.25 -14.26
C GLU A 413 1.75 3.40 -13.22
N LEU A 414 1.88 4.29 -12.25
CA LEU A 414 0.85 4.62 -11.27
C LEU A 414 -0.16 5.65 -11.80
N GLY A 415 0.14 6.30 -12.93
CA GLY A 415 -0.75 7.30 -13.52
C GLY A 415 -1.05 8.47 -12.57
N ALA A 416 -2.31 8.89 -12.52
CA ALA A 416 -2.76 9.98 -11.66
C ALA A 416 -2.64 9.67 -10.16
N ALA A 417 -2.69 8.40 -9.77
CA ALA A 417 -2.59 7.99 -8.37
C ALA A 417 -1.24 8.38 -7.74
N ALA A 418 -0.18 8.51 -8.54
CA ALA A 418 1.12 9.00 -8.07
C ALA A 418 1.03 10.37 -7.38
N LYS A 419 0.10 11.23 -7.81
CA LYS A 419 -0.13 12.55 -7.18
C LYS A 419 -0.76 12.43 -5.79
N ILE A 420 -1.62 11.44 -5.58
CA ILE A 420 -2.24 11.16 -4.28
C ILE A 420 -1.15 10.70 -3.31
N PHE A 421 -0.34 9.71 -3.69
CA PHE A 421 0.79 9.24 -2.87
C PHE A 421 1.81 10.34 -2.58
N GLN A 422 1.98 11.29 -3.50
CA GLN A 422 2.86 12.43 -3.25
C GLN A 422 2.30 13.37 -2.18
N GLN A 423 0.98 13.58 -2.12
CA GLN A 423 0.34 14.36 -1.04
C GLN A 423 0.52 13.71 0.33
N ASP A 424 0.30 12.38 0.45
CA ASP A 424 0.56 11.64 1.70
C ASP A 424 2.03 11.77 2.13
N SER A 425 2.94 11.66 1.17
CA SER A 425 4.38 11.68 1.41
C SER A 425 4.91 13.03 1.91
N ILE A 426 4.17 14.13 1.74
CA ILE A 426 4.51 15.43 2.32
C ILE A 426 4.37 15.38 3.85
N ASN A 427 3.31 14.75 4.35
CA ASN A 427 3.00 14.74 5.78
C ASN A 427 3.88 13.75 6.56
N LEU A 428 4.15 12.57 6.03
CA LEU A 428 4.70 11.45 6.77
C LEU A 428 6.07 11.73 7.43
N PRO A 429 7.06 12.39 6.79
CA PRO A 429 8.30 12.77 7.46
C PRO A 429 8.08 13.77 8.61
N HIS A 430 7.09 14.65 8.48
CA HIS A 430 6.74 15.60 9.54
C HIS A 430 6.03 14.90 10.70
N VAL A 431 5.20 13.89 10.44
CA VAL A 431 4.62 13.03 11.47
C VAL A 431 5.73 12.34 12.27
N GLN A 432 6.73 11.74 11.60
CA GLN A 432 7.88 11.11 12.27
C GLN A 432 8.61 12.12 13.16
N THR A 433 8.94 13.29 12.63
CA THR A 433 9.62 14.34 13.38
C THR A 433 8.79 14.83 14.55
N GLY A 434 7.48 15.02 14.36
CA GLY A 434 6.54 15.46 15.37
C GLY A 434 6.41 14.46 16.52
N LEU A 435 6.28 13.17 16.21
CA LEU A 435 6.24 12.10 17.22
C LEU A 435 7.49 12.09 18.11
N MET A 436 8.66 12.29 17.51
CA MET A 436 9.93 12.36 18.25
C MET A 436 10.04 13.63 19.15
N ALA A 437 9.43 14.74 18.71
CA ALA A 437 9.48 16.01 19.41
C ALA A 437 8.42 16.16 20.52
N GLN A 438 7.44 15.26 20.59
CA GLN A 438 6.30 15.33 21.46
C GLN A 438 6.69 15.06 22.92
N GLU A 439 6.33 15.97 23.83
CA GLU A 439 6.64 15.85 25.26
C GLU A 439 5.85 14.71 25.94
N GLN A 440 4.57 14.58 25.58
CA GLN A 440 3.67 13.57 26.16
C GLN A 440 3.93 12.16 25.66
N GLN A 441 4.54 12.02 24.48
CA GLN A 441 4.77 10.74 23.79
C GLN A 441 3.49 9.89 23.68
N GLU A 442 2.37 10.55 23.42
CA GLU A 442 1.05 9.94 23.27
C GLU A 442 0.46 10.35 21.92
N VAL A 443 -0.29 9.44 21.31
CA VAL A 443 -1.15 9.72 20.16
C VAL A 443 -2.60 9.45 20.53
N VAL A 444 -3.52 10.21 19.95
CA VAL A 444 -4.96 10.09 20.19
C VAL A 444 -5.64 9.61 18.93
N PHE A 445 -6.27 8.45 19.00
CA PHE A 445 -7.04 7.89 17.88
C PHE A 445 -8.53 8.18 18.04
N ALA A 446 -9.17 8.54 16.93
CA ALA A 446 -10.61 8.70 16.85
C ALA A 446 -11.32 7.36 17.14
N ASN A 447 -12.47 7.44 17.81
CA ASN A 447 -13.20 6.24 18.21
C ASN A 447 -13.80 5.47 17.01
N TYR A 448 -14.23 6.15 15.96
CA TYR A 448 -14.85 5.53 14.78
C TYR A 448 -13.94 5.60 13.55
N ASN A 449 -13.51 6.77 13.13
CA ASN A 449 -12.77 6.93 11.88
C ASN A 449 -11.41 6.21 11.87
N GLU A 450 -10.80 5.98 13.03
CA GLU A 450 -9.52 5.29 13.18
C GLU A 450 -9.66 3.91 13.83
N THR A 451 -10.83 3.26 13.66
CA THR A 451 -11.11 1.92 14.17
C THR A 451 -10.06 0.89 13.72
N LYS A 452 -9.64 0.92 12.46
CA LYS A 452 -8.64 -0.01 11.93
C LYS A 452 -7.25 0.20 12.55
N ILE A 453 -6.89 1.44 12.86
CA ILE A 453 -5.62 1.75 13.54
C ILE A 453 -5.62 1.18 14.95
N ARG A 454 -6.72 1.35 15.69
CA ARG A 454 -6.85 0.76 17.04
C ARG A 454 -6.79 -0.77 17.02
N ASP A 455 -7.49 -1.41 16.09
CA ASP A 455 -7.45 -2.85 15.86
C ASP A 455 -6.02 -3.34 15.51
N PHE A 456 -5.31 -2.60 14.68
CA PHE A 456 -3.90 -2.87 14.37
C PHE A 456 -3.02 -2.84 15.63
N TRP A 457 -3.17 -1.83 16.50
CA TRP A 457 -2.39 -1.73 17.73
C TRP A 457 -2.77 -2.79 18.77
N GLU A 458 -4.04 -3.19 18.85
CA GLU A 458 -4.47 -4.33 19.68
C GLU A 458 -3.77 -5.62 19.21
N ASN A 459 -3.71 -5.85 17.91
CA ASN A 459 -2.95 -6.96 17.31
C ASN A 459 -1.45 -6.85 17.61
N MET A 460 -0.85 -5.65 17.44
CA MET A 460 0.56 -5.42 17.77
C MET A 460 0.87 -5.77 19.22
N PHE A 461 0.08 -5.30 20.18
CA PHE A 461 0.31 -5.59 21.60
C PHE A 461 0.16 -7.08 21.92
N ARG A 462 -0.81 -7.75 21.30
CA ARG A 462 -0.98 -9.20 21.42
C ARG A 462 0.27 -9.98 20.95
N TRP A 463 0.78 -9.66 19.76
CA TRP A 463 1.96 -10.31 19.20
C TRP A 463 3.25 -9.99 19.98
N LEU A 464 3.41 -8.77 20.42
CA LEU A 464 4.57 -8.34 21.20
C LEU A 464 4.50 -8.80 22.68
N GLU A 465 3.38 -9.41 23.11
CA GLU A 465 3.15 -9.83 24.50
C GLU A 465 3.30 -8.66 25.47
N ILE A 466 2.95 -7.46 25.05
CA ILE A 466 2.89 -6.28 25.90
C ILE A 466 1.53 -6.34 26.58
N GLY A 467 1.54 -6.46 27.91
CA GLY A 467 0.30 -6.51 28.73
C GLY A 467 -0.56 -5.28 28.47
N GLU A 468 -1.89 -5.39 28.76
CA GLU A 468 -2.87 -4.33 28.55
C GLU A 468 -2.31 -2.99 29.07
N THR A 469 -1.73 -2.21 28.16
CA THR A 469 -1.52 -0.80 28.41
C THR A 469 -2.91 -0.21 28.52
N ASN A 470 -3.18 0.62 29.52
CA ASN A 470 -4.45 1.26 29.80
C ASN A 470 -4.92 2.08 28.56
N VAL A 471 -5.40 1.42 27.56
CA VAL A 471 -6.26 2.03 26.56
C VAL A 471 -7.60 2.19 27.25
N SER A 472 -7.71 3.21 28.07
CA SER A 472 -8.96 3.62 28.68
C SER A 472 -9.87 4.13 27.56
N ILE A 473 -10.61 3.23 26.94
CA ILE A 473 -11.78 3.58 26.14
C ILE A 473 -12.87 3.95 27.16
N THR A 474 -12.86 5.18 27.60
CA THR A 474 -14.02 5.74 28.31
C THR A 474 -15.04 6.13 27.25
N PRO A 475 -16.19 5.45 27.13
CA PRO A 475 -17.29 5.96 26.34
C PRO A 475 -17.65 7.33 26.96
N ARG A 476 -17.48 8.41 26.20
CA ARG A 476 -18.15 9.65 26.57
C ARG A 476 -19.63 9.41 26.30
N ASP A 477 -20.42 9.42 27.35
CA ASP A 477 -21.87 9.45 27.24
C ASP A 477 -22.27 10.54 26.26
N ARG A 478 -23.12 10.17 25.29
CA ARG A 478 -23.64 11.05 24.26
C ARG A 478 -24.62 12.04 24.86
#